data_84623b668ddfeab356155535fdc5f9a9
#
_entry.id   84623b668ddfeab356155535fdc5f9a9
#
_cell.length_a   1.000
_cell.length_b   1.000
_cell.length_c   1.000
_cell.angle_alpha   90.00
_cell.angle_beta   90.00
_cell.angle_gamma   90.00
#
_symmetry.space_group_name_H-M   'P 1'
#
loop_
_entity.id
_entity.type
_entity.pdbx_description
1 polymer ?
#
loop_
_entity_poly.entity_id
_entity_poly.type
_entity_poly.pdbx_seq_one_letter_code
_entity_poly.pdbx_strand_id
1 'polypeptide(L)'
;MALEYSTASVPGSEAPPFSLRGVDGKTYSTDSFLGQKGLLVVFMCNHCPYVIAIHERLSKLARDYAARGIAVIGINSNDPLYKDADSFENMVVTAKEWNLPFPYVFDETQAVAKAYDAVCTPDPYLYENVNGKFLLRYRGRIDDSWQDESKVKRQELREAMETLASGRSDFDEKAIPSMGCSIKWKELTAAALERKKK
;
A
#
# COMPACT_ATOMS: atom_id res chain seq x y z
N MET A 1 15.35 -12.49 -1.43
CA MET A 1 14.02 -11.88 -1.49
C MET A 1 13.42 -12.26 -2.84
N ALA A 2 12.24 -12.87 -2.87
CA ALA A 2 11.58 -13.18 -4.13
C ALA A 2 10.94 -11.91 -4.69
N LEU A 3 11.11 -11.68 -5.98
CA LEU A 3 10.38 -10.67 -6.75
C LEU A 3 8.99 -11.24 -7.03
N GLU A 4 7.95 -10.46 -6.73
CA GLU A 4 6.56 -10.79 -6.99
C GLU A 4 5.89 -9.64 -7.76
N TYR A 5 4.87 -9.99 -8.51
CA TYR A 5 4.00 -9.05 -9.18
C TYR A 5 2.62 -9.08 -8.54
N SER A 6 1.96 -7.94 -8.47
CA SER A 6 0.58 -7.90 -7.98
C SER A 6 -0.32 -8.79 -8.84
N THR A 7 -1.26 -9.47 -8.18
CA THR A 7 -2.28 -10.30 -8.80
C THR A 7 -3.26 -9.48 -9.62
N ALA A 8 -4.03 -10.14 -10.48
CA ALA A 8 -5.09 -9.48 -11.22
C ALA A 8 -6.13 -8.87 -10.28
N SER A 9 -6.65 -7.71 -10.62
CA SER A 9 -7.70 -7.03 -9.87
C SER A 9 -9.00 -6.97 -10.68
N VAL A 10 -10.12 -6.85 -9.96
CA VAL A 10 -11.44 -6.66 -10.56
C VAL A 10 -11.83 -5.19 -10.38
N PRO A 11 -11.79 -4.36 -11.44
CA PRO A 11 -12.24 -2.98 -11.36
C PRO A 11 -13.69 -2.91 -10.82
N GLY A 12 -13.95 -1.95 -9.92
CA GLY A 12 -15.26 -1.80 -9.29
C GLY A 12 -15.52 -2.73 -8.10
N SER A 13 -14.62 -3.65 -7.76
CA SER A 13 -14.74 -4.42 -6.51
C SER A 13 -14.67 -3.50 -5.29
N GLU A 14 -15.44 -3.83 -4.25
CA GLU A 14 -15.47 -3.09 -2.99
C GLU A 14 -14.20 -3.39 -2.18
N ALA A 15 -13.62 -2.38 -1.53
CA ALA A 15 -12.48 -2.54 -0.66
C ALA A 15 -12.84 -3.45 0.53
N PRO A 16 -12.08 -4.52 0.80
CA PRO A 16 -12.25 -5.28 2.02
C PRO A 16 -12.11 -4.38 3.25
N PRO A 17 -13.00 -4.51 4.25
CA PRO A 17 -12.91 -3.69 5.45
C PRO A 17 -11.66 -4.06 6.27
N PHE A 18 -11.09 -3.06 6.92
CA PHE A 18 -10.00 -3.24 7.87
C PHE A 18 -10.23 -2.38 9.13
N SER A 19 -9.57 -2.77 10.22
CA SER A 19 -9.45 -1.97 11.44
C SER A 19 -8.10 -2.30 12.05
N LEU A 20 -7.11 -1.40 11.91
CA LEU A 20 -5.70 -1.66 12.22
C LEU A 20 -5.10 -0.57 13.10
N ARG A 21 -4.16 -0.96 13.95
CA ARG A 21 -3.41 -0.05 14.82
C ARG A 21 -2.37 0.73 14.01
N GLY A 22 -2.40 2.05 14.12
CA GLY A 22 -1.42 2.97 13.56
C GLY A 22 -0.22 3.19 14.47
N VAL A 23 0.89 3.55 13.86
CA VAL A 23 2.15 3.90 14.56
C VAL A 23 2.03 5.16 15.43
N ASP A 24 1.01 5.97 15.21
CA ASP A 24 0.65 7.16 16.00
C ASP A 24 -0.23 6.82 17.22
N GLY A 25 -0.50 5.55 17.46
CA GLY A 25 -1.33 5.05 18.57
C GLY A 25 -2.83 5.07 18.33
N LYS A 26 -3.30 5.55 17.16
CA LYS A 26 -4.71 5.53 16.77
C LYS A 26 -5.07 4.23 16.07
N THR A 27 -6.36 3.94 16.01
CA THR A 27 -6.90 2.87 15.16
C THR A 27 -7.51 3.49 13.92
N TYR A 28 -7.19 2.94 12.76
CA TYR A 28 -7.75 3.34 11.46
C TYR A 28 -8.54 2.19 10.87
N SER A 29 -9.75 2.50 10.43
CA SER A 29 -10.61 1.57 9.70
C SER A 29 -10.95 2.14 8.34
N THR A 30 -11.53 1.33 7.46
CA THR A 30 -12.08 1.79 6.19
C THR A 30 -13.03 2.97 6.40
N ASP A 31 -13.85 2.91 7.46
CA ASP A 31 -14.84 3.95 7.81
C ASP A 31 -14.20 5.28 8.22
N SER A 32 -12.94 5.27 8.69
CA SER A 32 -12.20 6.49 9.03
C SER A 32 -12.03 7.44 7.84
N PHE A 33 -12.21 6.94 6.62
CA PHE A 33 -12.00 7.66 5.37
C PHE A 33 -13.29 7.97 4.59
N LEU A 34 -14.47 7.66 5.13
CA LEU A 34 -15.77 7.86 4.43
C LEU A 34 -16.06 9.32 4.03
N GLY A 35 -15.43 10.28 4.70
CA GLY A 35 -15.49 11.70 4.32
C GLY A 35 -14.64 12.08 3.10
N GLN A 36 -13.84 11.17 2.57
CA GLN A 36 -12.96 11.41 1.43
C GLN A 36 -13.61 10.96 0.12
N LYS A 37 -13.22 11.59 -1.00
CA LYS A 37 -13.61 11.19 -2.35
C LYS A 37 -12.96 9.86 -2.76
N GLY A 38 -11.75 9.61 -2.28
CA GLY A 38 -10.99 8.41 -2.58
C GLY A 38 -10.06 8.00 -1.46
N LEU A 39 -9.63 6.75 -1.51
CA LEU A 39 -8.68 6.13 -0.59
C LEU A 39 -7.62 5.38 -1.39
N LEU A 40 -6.37 5.75 -1.20
CA LEU A 40 -5.22 4.99 -1.67
C LEU A 40 -4.70 4.12 -0.53
N VAL A 41 -4.90 2.81 -0.64
CA VAL A 41 -4.31 1.80 0.25
C VAL A 41 -3.02 1.31 -0.38
N VAL A 42 -1.91 1.35 0.36
CA VAL A 42 -0.61 0.87 -0.12
C VAL A 42 -0.06 -0.18 0.83
N PHE A 43 0.06 -1.42 0.38
CA PHE A 43 0.85 -2.40 1.12
C PHE A 43 2.32 -2.06 0.96
N MET A 44 2.98 -1.77 2.07
CA MET A 44 4.37 -1.32 2.11
C MET A 44 5.07 -1.83 3.37
N CYS A 45 6.40 -1.80 3.38
CA CYS A 45 7.17 -2.24 4.54
C CYS A 45 8.49 -1.46 4.64
N ASN A 46 9.23 -1.62 5.74
CA ASN A 46 10.39 -0.79 6.04
C ASN A 46 11.66 -1.23 5.30
N HIS A 47 11.81 -2.52 5.01
CA HIS A 47 13.07 -3.08 4.51
C HIS A 47 13.09 -3.38 3.00
N CYS A 48 11.95 -3.24 2.31
CA CYS A 48 11.86 -3.52 0.89
C CYS A 48 12.56 -2.43 0.06
N PRO A 49 13.59 -2.74 -0.76
CA PRO A 49 14.29 -1.74 -1.55
C PRO A 49 13.38 -1.02 -2.54
N TYR A 50 12.33 -1.67 -3.03
CA TYR A 50 11.33 -1.05 -3.88
C TYR A 50 10.52 0.02 -3.13
N VAL A 51 10.16 -0.24 -1.87
CA VAL A 51 9.46 0.75 -1.02
C VAL A 51 10.40 1.88 -0.65
N ILE A 52 11.66 1.57 -0.26
CA ILE A 52 12.67 2.57 0.09
C ILE A 52 12.92 3.52 -1.09
N ALA A 53 12.93 3.02 -2.31
CA ALA A 53 13.16 3.84 -3.49
C ALA A 53 11.99 4.79 -3.84
N ILE A 54 10.75 4.48 -3.38
CA ILE A 54 9.55 5.23 -3.82
C ILE A 54 8.83 5.99 -2.70
N HIS A 55 9.21 5.81 -1.42
CA HIS A 55 8.44 6.37 -0.29
C HIS A 55 8.31 7.90 -0.33
N GLU A 56 9.34 8.61 -0.82
CA GLU A 56 9.27 10.07 -0.98
C GLU A 56 8.27 10.48 -2.05
N ARG A 57 8.25 9.76 -3.20
CA ARG A 57 7.28 9.98 -4.28
C ARG A 57 5.85 9.69 -3.82
N LEU A 58 5.67 8.60 -3.04
CA LEU A 58 4.39 8.28 -2.42
C LEU A 58 3.95 9.36 -1.43
N SER A 59 4.88 9.84 -0.60
CA SER A 59 4.64 10.94 0.33
C SER A 59 4.26 12.25 -0.38
N LYS A 60 4.88 12.51 -1.53
CA LYS A 60 4.54 13.66 -2.39
C LYS A 60 3.11 13.50 -2.95
N LEU A 61 2.76 12.34 -3.48
CA LEU A 61 1.38 12.06 -3.92
C LEU A 61 0.37 12.29 -2.80
N ALA A 62 0.64 11.80 -1.60
CA ALA A 62 -0.25 11.98 -0.46
C ALA A 62 -0.48 13.46 -0.15
N ARG A 63 0.57 14.29 -0.15
CA ARG A 63 0.44 15.74 0.09
C ARG A 63 -0.32 16.44 -1.05
N ASP A 64 0.01 16.13 -2.30
CA ASP A 64 -0.58 16.76 -3.49
C ASP A 64 -2.10 16.54 -3.57
N TYR A 65 -2.59 15.38 -3.10
CA TYR A 65 -3.99 15.00 -3.26
C TYR A 65 -4.83 15.07 -1.97
N ALA A 66 -4.22 15.32 -0.80
CA ALA A 66 -4.95 15.44 0.46
C ALA A 66 -6.06 16.52 0.40
N ALA A 67 -5.73 17.74 -0.05
CA ALA A 67 -6.71 18.83 -0.21
C ALA A 67 -7.72 18.59 -1.34
N ARG A 68 -7.47 17.59 -2.18
CA ARG A 68 -8.35 17.18 -3.29
C ARG A 68 -9.28 16.03 -2.92
N GLY A 69 -9.25 15.60 -1.64
CA GLY A 69 -10.13 14.61 -1.07
C GLY A 69 -9.69 13.17 -1.29
N ILE A 70 -8.42 12.90 -1.55
CA ILE A 70 -7.88 11.53 -1.61
C ILE A 70 -6.99 11.31 -0.41
N ALA A 71 -7.41 10.41 0.48
CA ALA A 71 -6.60 9.96 1.60
C ALA A 71 -5.64 8.84 1.17
N VAL A 72 -4.52 8.72 1.89
CA VAL A 72 -3.55 7.63 1.73
C VAL A 72 -3.39 6.91 3.06
N ILE A 73 -3.22 5.59 3.02
CA ILE A 73 -2.85 4.76 4.17
C ILE A 73 -1.83 3.71 3.74
N GLY A 74 -0.74 3.58 4.51
CA GLY A 74 0.24 2.51 4.36
C GLY A 74 -0.08 1.34 5.28
N ILE A 75 -0.03 0.12 4.79
CA ILE A 75 -0.27 -1.11 5.57
C ILE A 75 0.98 -1.99 5.51
N ASN A 76 1.55 -2.31 6.66
CA ASN A 76 2.60 -3.32 6.78
C ASN A 76 2.00 -4.64 7.27
N SER A 77 2.14 -5.68 6.45
CA SER A 77 1.67 -7.04 6.77
C SER A 77 2.83 -8.04 6.86
N ASN A 78 4.09 -7.58 6.90
CA ASN A 78 5.22 -8.49 7.01
C ASN A 78 5.36 -9.07 8.41
N ASP A 79 5.78 -10.33 8.47
CA ASP A 79 6.14 -10.98 9.73
C ASP A 79 7.46 -10.41 10.29
N PRO A 80 7.46 -9.78 11.47
CA PRO A 80 8.67 -9.25 12.10
C PRO A 80 9.66 -10.34 12.50
N LEU A 81 9.23 -11.58 12.68
CA LEU A 81 10.14 -12.71 12.92
C LEU A 81 11.01 -13.05 11.70
N TYR A 82 10.53 -12.72 10.50
CA TYR A 82 11.34 -12.81 9.29
C TYR A 82 12.38 -11.70 9.20
N LYS A 83 11.97 -10.47 9.51
CA LYS A 83 12.81 -9.27 9.45
C LYS A 83 12.37 -8.27 10.52
N ASP A 84 13.16 -8.12 11.56
CA ASP A 84 12.88 -7.21 12.69
C ASP A 84 12.66 -5.74 12.27
N ALA A 85 13.26 -5.32 11.16
CA ALA A 85 13.01 -4.00 10.59
C ALA A 85 11.53 -3.71 10.34
N ASP A 86 10.66 -4.72 10.24
CA ASP A 86 9.21 -4.58 10.05
C ASP A 86 8.42 -4.77 11.37
N SER A 87 9.08 -4.81 12.52
CA SER A 87 8.40 -4.77 13.82
C SER A 87 7.62 -3.46 14.00
N PHE A 88 6.60 -3.50 14.84
CA PHE A 88 5.78 -2.31 15.12
C PHE A 88 6.63 -1.14 15.65
N GLU A 89 7.59 -1.43 16.51
CA GLU A 89 8.52 -0.46 17.06
C GLU A 89 9.37 0.19 15.96
N ASN A 90 9.88 -0.61 15.03
CA ASN A 90 10.64 -0.10 13.90
C ASN A 90 9.77 0.62 12.87
N MET A 91 8.48 0.26 12.73
CA MET A 91 7.53 1.04 11.94
C MET A 91 7.34 2.46 12.51
N VAL A 92 7.28 2.60 13.85
CA VAL A 92 7.18 3.91 14.51
C VAL A 92 8.41 4.76 14.20
N VAL A 93 9.61 4.18 14.23
CA VAL A 93 10.85 4.87 13.88
C VAL A 93 10.85 5.28 12.41
N THR A 94 10.60 4.32 11.52
CA THR A 94 10.61 4.55 10.06
C THR A 94 9.59 5.61 9.65
N ALA A 95 8.38 5.60 10.22
CA ALA A 95 7.36 6.60 9.90
C ALA A 95 7.83 8.04 10.23
N LYS A 96 8.58 8.20 11.32
CA LYS A 96 9.19 9.48 11.71
C LYS A 96 10.34 9.87 10.79
N GLU A 97 11.27 8.94 10.51
CA GLU A 97 12.43 9.18 9.65
C GLU A 97 12.01 9.54 8.22
N TRP A 98 11.00 8.85 7.68
CA TRP A 98 10.46 9.13 6.36
C TRP A 98 9.47 10.30 6.34
N ASN A 99 9.16 10.89 7.51
CA ASN A 99 8.19 11.98 7.66
C ASN A 99 6.90 11.68 6.87
N LEU A 100 6.33 10.48 7.08
CA LEU A 100 5.15 10.02 6.36
C LEU A 100 3.96 10.95 6.63
N PRO A 101 3.34 11.53 5.60
CA PRO A 101 2.20 12.44 5.75
C PRO A 101 0.85 11.72 5.85
N PHE A 102 0.84 10.43 6.04
CA PHE A 102 -0.33 9.57 6.07
C PHE A 102 -0.21 8.50 7.16
N PRO A 103 -1.33 7.93 7.64
CA PRO A 103 -1.31 6.83 8.60
C PRO A 103 -0.52 5.63 8.09
N TYR A 104 0.33 5.06 8.96
CA TYR A 104 1.02 3.80 8.72
C TYR A 104 0.57 2.80 9.77
N VAL A 105 -0.04 1.69 9.33
CA VAL A 105 -0.73 0.75 10.20
C VAL A 105 -0.17 -0.66 10.07
N PHE A 106 -0.32 -1.47 11.12
CA PHE A 106 0.22 -2.82 11.19
C PHE A 106 -0.90 -3.86 11.08
N ASP A 107 -0.85 -4.67 10.03
CA ASP A 107 -1.68 -5.86 9.86
C ASP A 107 -0.99 -7.09 10.45
N GLU A 108 -0.94 -7.13 11.79
CA GLU A 108 -0.24 -8.17 12.52
C GLU A 108 -0.72 -9.58 12.17
N THR A 109 -1.99 -9.76 11.92
CA THR A 109 -2.58 -11.07 11.60
C THR A 109 -2.41 -11.48 10.15
N GLN A 110 -2.04 -10.54 9.28
CA GLN A 110 -1.98 -10.70 7.82
C GLN A 110 -3.34 -10.98 7.16
N ALA A 111 -4.42 -10.81 7.92
CA ALA A 111 -5.77 -11.05 7.43
C ALA A 111 -6.20 -10.01 6.40
N VAL A 112 -5.76 -8.75 6.58
CA VAL A 112 -6.06 -7.66 5.64
C VAL A 112 -5.31 -7.87 4.32
N ALA A 113 -4.02 -8.19 4.35
CA ALA A 113 -3.28 -8.50 3.12
C ALA A 113 -3.91 -9.66 2.34
N LYS A 114 -4.33 -10.72 3.04
CA LYS A 114 -5.03 -11.86 2.42
C LYS A 114 -6.37 -11.46 1.81
N ALA A 115 -7.16 -10.62 2.50
CA ALA A 115 -8.45 -10.14 2.00
C ALA A 115 -8.31 -9.25 0.75
N TYR A 116 -7.23 -8.47 0.67
CA TYR A 116 -6.89 -7.63 -0.50
C TYR A 116 -6.21 -8.40 -1.63
N ASP A 117 -5.87 -9.68 -1.42
CA ASP A 117 -5.03 -10.47 -2.33
C ASP A 117 -3.69 -9.75 -2.63
N ALA A 118 -3.13 -9.10 -1.60
CA ALA A 118 -1.84 -8.44 -1.70
C ALA A 118 -0.72 -9.47 -1.50
N VAL A 119 0.23 -9.51 -2.41
CA VAL A 119 1.34 -10.49 -2.40
C VAL A 119 2.72 -9.85 -2.37
N CYS A 120 2.82 -8.56 -2.71
CA CYS A 120 4.09 -7.85 -2.78
C CYS A 120 4.02 -6.46 -2.14
N THR A 121 5.18 -5.83 -1.97
CA THR A 121 5.34 -4.45 -1.54
C THR A 121 6.35 -3.72 -2.43
N PRO A 122 6.03 -2.50 -2.93
CA PRO A 122 4.76 -1.77 -2.77
C PRO A 122 3.63 -2.35 -3.64
N ASP A 123 2.39 -2.35 -3.12
CA ASP A 123 1.20 -2.70 -3.91
C ASP A 123 0.10 -1.66 -3.64
N PRO A 124 -0.12 -0.68 -4.53
CA PRO A 124 -1.10 0.38 -4.36
C PRO A 124 -2.46 0.02 -4.95
N TYR A 125 -3.52 0.35 -4.20
CA TYR A 125 -4.92 0.20 -4.56
C TYR A 125 -5.63 1.55 -4.40
N LEU A 126 -6.07 2.15 -5.49
CA LEU A 126 -6.85 3.38 -5.47
C LEU A 126 -8.33 3.08 -5.57
N TYR A 127 -9.07 3.50 -4.57
CA TYR A 127 -10.51 3.36 -4.47
C TYR A 127 -11.20 4.71 -4.59
N GLU A 128 -12.34 4.73 -5.26
CA GLU A 128 -13.29 5.85 -5.26
C GLU A 128 -14.39 5.59 -4.24
N ASN A 129 -14.74 6.61 -3.46
CA ASN A 129 -15.91 6.55 -2.58
C ASN A 129 -17.19 6.83 -3.38
N VAL A 130 -17.98 5.80 -3.57
CA VAL A 130 -19.28 5.89 -4.22
C VAL A 130 -20.37 5.58 -3.18
N ASN A 131 -21.05 6.61 -2.69
CA ASN A 131 -22.11 6.47 -1.70
C ASN A 131 -21.72 5.71 -0.43
N GLY A 132 -20.52 5.95 0.09
CA GLY A 132 -20.00 5.30 1.30
C GLY A 132 -19.34 3.94 1.05
N LYS A 133 -19.19 3.52 -0.20
CA LYS A 133 -18.46 2.31 -0.59
C LYS A 133 -17.21 2.68 -1.37
N PHE A 134 -16.10 2.10 -0.98
CA PHE A 134 -14.83 2.27 -1.67
C PHE A 134 -14.69 1.24 -2.81
N LEU A 135 -14.85 1.69 -4.06
CA LEU A 135 -14.79 0.85 -5.26
C LEU A 135 -13.45 1.00 -5.97
N LEU A 136 -12.79 -0.12 -6.28
CA LEU A 136 -11.47 -0.15 -6.92
C LEU A 136 -11.51 0.51 -8.30
N ARG A 137 -10.58 1.46 -8.52
CA ARG A 137 -10.41 2.18 -9.79
C ARG A 137 -9.05 1.94 -10.42
N TYR A 138 -8.03 1.72 -9.58
CA TYR A 138 -6.69 1.44 -10.08
C TYR A 138 -5.95 0.51 -9.12
N ARG A 139 -5.28 -0.48 -9.65
CA ARG A 139 -4.25 -1.27 -8.98
C ARG A 139 -3.13 -1.54 -9.97
N GLY A 140 -1.95 -1.03 -9.71
CA GLY A 140 -0.82 -1.16 -10.62
C GLY A 140 0.42 -0.46 -10.08
N ARG A 141 1.43 -0.31 -10.90
CA ARG A 141 2.68 0.32 -10.50
C ARG A 141 2.51 1.83 -10.23
N ILE A 142 3.40 2.38 -9.42
CA ILE A 142 3.38 3.81 -9.05
C ILE A 142 3.82 4.66 -10.25
N ASP A 143 4.89 4.23 -10.93
CA ASP A 143 5.44 4.84 -12.13
C ASP A 143 6.26 3.82 -12.93
N ASP A 144 6.80 4.22 -14.07
CA ASP A 144 7.53 3.35 -14.99
C ASP A 144 9.03 3.19 -14.65
N SER A 145 9.51 3.80 -13.55
CA SER A 145 10.90 3.68 -13.09
C SER A 145 11.03 3.72 -11.57
N TRP A 146 10.75 2.60 -10.90
CA TRP A 146 10.83 2.54 -9.45
C TRP A 146 12.19 2.91 -8.87
N GLN A 147 13.28 2.56 -9.57
CA GLN A 147 14.66 2.66 -9.10
C GLN A 147 15.25 4.06 -9.24
N ASP A 148 14.85 4.79 -10.27
CA ASP A 148 15.46 6.08 -10.62
C ASP A 148 14.38 7.07 -11.07
N GLU A 149 14.06 8.03 -10.18
CA GLU A 149 13.03 9.03 -10.43
C GLU A 149 13.33 9.89 -11.65
N SER A 150 14.62 10.13 -11.96
CA SER A 150 15.01 10.93 -13.13
C SER A 150 14.68 10.28 -14.47
N LYS A 151 14.41 8.97 -14.45
CA LYS A 151 14.02 8.17 -15.63
C LYS A 151 12.52 7.98 -15.76
N VAL A 152 11.74 8.46 -14.80
CA VAL A 152 10.28 8.37 -14.86
C VAL A 152 9.75 9.18 -16.03
N LYS A 153 9.05 8.51 -16.93
CA LYS A 153 8.37 9.12 -18.10
C LYS A 153 6.85 9.11 -17.93
N ARG A 154 6.33 8.13 -17.18
CA ARG A 154 4.92 7.98 -16.92
C ARG A 154 4.68 7.73 -15.44
N GLN A 155 3.70 8.41 -14.85
CA GLN A 155 3.32 8.33 -13.45
C GLN A 155 1.90 7.78 -13.32
N GLU A 156 1.72 6.48 -13.58
CA GLU A 156 0.41 5.85 -13.74
C GLU A 156 -0.50 6.04 -12.51
N LEU A 157 0.04 5.88 -11.29
CA LEU A 157 -0.73 6.12 -10.08
C LEU A 157 -1.17 7.59 -9.97
N ARG A 158 -0.28 8.54 -10.32
CA ARG A 158 -0.64 9.98 -10.34
C ARG A 158 -1.74 10.26 -11.36
N GLU A 159 -1.66 9.68 -12.54
CA GLU A 159 -2.67 9.82 -13.59
C GLU A 159 -4.04 9.31 -13.09
N ALA A 160 -4.06 8.15 -12.41
CA ALA A 160 -5.28 7.60 -11.83
C ALA A 160 -5.83 8.48 -10.69
N MET A 161 -4.96 9.00 -9.82
CA MET A 161 -5.38 9.94 -8.76
C MET A 161 -5.90 11.26 -9.34
N GLU A 162 -5.32 11.75 -10.44
CA GLU A 162 -5.80 12.93 -11.15
C GLU A 162 -7.18 12.72 -11.76
N THR A 163 -7.40 11.57 -12.39
CA THR A 163 -8.69 11.15 -12.93
C THR A 163 -9.76 11.18 -11.84
N LEU A 164 -9.49 10.54 -10.70
CA LEU A 164 -10.41 10.50 -9.56
C LEU A 164 -10.68 11.89 -8.97
N ALA A 165 -9.62 12.64 -8.68
CA ALA A 165 -9.73 13.97 -8.07
C ALA A 165 -10.52 14.97 -8.92
N SER A 166 -10.45 14.81 -10.25
CA SER A 166 -11.17 15.62 -11.23
C SER A 166 -12.61 15.14 -11.50
N GLY A 167 -13.07 14.07 -10.83
CA GLY A 167 -14.40 13.49 -11.01
C GLY A 167 -14.60 12.81 -12.36
N ARG A 168 -13.51 12.40 -13.02
CA ARG A 168 -13.53 11.62 -14.26
C ARG A 168 -13.59 10.13 -13.94
N SER A 169 -14.00 9.32 -14.93
CA SER A 169 -14.14 7.87 -14.81
C SER A 169 -13.34 7.08 -15.86
N ASP A 170 -12.51 7.76 -16.64
CA ASP A 170 -11.68 7.19 -17.70
C ASP A 170 -10.37 6.61 -17.15
N PHE A 171 -10.49 5.67 -16.21
CA PHE A 171 -9.34 4.97 -15.64
C PHE A 171 -8.70 4.01 -16.66
N ASP A 172 -7.38 3.86 -16.58
CA ASP A 172 -6.64 2.92 -17.45
C ASP A 172 -7.01 1.47 -17.05
N GLU A 173 -7.78 0.79 -17.89
CA GLU A 173 -8.19 -0.60 -17.70
C GLU A 173 -7.02 -1.60 -17.84
N LYS A 174 -5.90 -1.17 -18.43
CA LYS A 174 -4.72 -1.99 -18.68
C LYS A 174 -3.56 -1.59 -17.77
N ALA A 175 -3.85 -1.32 -16.49
CA ALA A 175 -2.83 -0.98 -15.51
C ALA A 175 -1.73 -2.06 -15.48
N ILE A 176 -0.48 -1.61 -15.55
CA ILE A 176 0.68 -2.51 -15.44
C ILE A 176 0.81 -2.95 -13.98
N PRO A 177 0.87 -4.26 -13.70
CA PRO A 177 1.00 -4.76 -12.34
C PRO A 177 2.14 -4.10 -11.56
N SER A 178 1.93 -3.82 -10.27
CA SER A 178 2.99 -3.46 -9.35
C SER A 178 3.97 -4.63 -9.21
N MET A 179 5.22 -4.32 -8.92
CA MET A 179 6.25 -5.32 -8.64
C MET A 179 7.02 -4.94 -7.37
N GLY A 180 7.46 -5.95 -6.65
CA GLY A 180 8.24 -5.71 -5.45
C GLY A 180 8.64 -6.97 -4.71
N CYS A 181 9.02 -6.81 -3.45
CA CYS A 181 9.32 -7.94 -2.60
C CYS A 181 8.04 -8.65 -2.17
N SER A 182 8.05 -10.00 -2.17
CA SER A 182 6.94 -10.78 -1.60
C SER A 182 6.65 -10.38 -0.15
N ILE A 183 5.39 -10.36 0.25
CA ILE A 183 4.99 -10.27 1.66
C ILE A 183 5.59 -11.45 2.43
N LYS A 184 6.07 -11.19 3.65
CA LYS A 184 6.68 -12.20 4.52
C LYS A 184 5.60 -12.84 5.38
N TRP A 185 5.06 -13.95 4.90
CA TRP A 185 3.96 -14.65 5.54
C TRP A 185 4.41 -15.40 6.78
N LYS A 186 3.66 -15.31 7.88
CA LYS A 186 3.94 -15.99 9.17
C LYS A 186 4.07 -17.50 9.00
N GLU A 187 3.23 -18.11 8.17
CA GLU A 187 3.26 -19.56 7.91
C GLU A 187 4.59 -20.00 7.30
N LEU A 188 5.15 -19.20 6.38
CA LEU A 188 6.44 -19.51 5.74
C LEU A 188 7.61 -19.29 6.68
N THR A 189 7.55 -18.26 7.54
CA THR A 189 8.57 -18.00 8.56
C THR A 189 8.59 -19.13 9.58
N ALA A 190 7.44 -19.55 10.10
CA ALA A 190 7.32 -20.65 11.04
C ALA A 190 7.89 -21.96 10.46
N ALA A 191 7.51 -22.31 9.23
CA ALA A 191 8.03 -23.50 8.55
C ALA A 191 9.56 -23.47 8.34
N ALA A 192 10.13 -22.27 8.05
CA ALA A 192 11.58 -22.11 7.91
C ALA A 192 12.33 -22.25 9.24
N LEU A 193 11.75 -21.76 10.34
CA LEU A 193 12.32 -21.90 11.68
C LEU A 193 12.30 -23.35 12.18
N GLU A 194 11.24 -24.10 11.90
CA GLU A 194 11.17 -25.52 12.25
C GLU A 194 12.20 -26.37 11.50
N ARG A 195 12.47 -26.06 10.22
CA ARG A 195 13.51 -26.76 9.44
C ARG A 195 14.93 -26.55 9.98
N LYS A 196 15.20 -25.40 10.60
CA LYS A 196 16.52 -25.09 11.19
C LYS A 196 16.77 -25.78 12.54
N LYS A 197 15.74 -26.31 13.18
CA LYS A 197 15.83 -27.05 14.46
C LYS A 197 16.05 -28.56 14.29
N LYS A 198 15.95 -29.06 13.07
CA LYS A 198 16.23 -30.44 12.67
C LYS A 198 17.63 -30.58 12.06
#